data_1e66014b52628293251c70ccb929494f
#
_entry.id   1e66014b52628293251c70ccb929494f
#
_cell.length_a   1.000
_cell.length_b   1.000
_cell.length_c   1.000
_cell.angle_alpha   90.00
_cell.angle_beta   90.00
_cell.angle_gamma   90.00
#
_symmetry.space_group_name_H-M   'P 1'
#
loop_
_entity.id
_entity.type
_entity.pdbx_description
1 polymer ?
#
loop_
_entity_poly.entity_id
_entity_poly.type
_entity_poly.pdbx_seq_one_letter_code
_entity_poly.pdbx_strand_id
1 'polypeptide(L)'
;MFNKRGSKLKLYFVIFAIFLYTFPSMAAAHPYSASFTTIQFLEDETSFEFSIDALSIIELQEDIDINENNILEMSEIEEEQDHLIEFLTHTVILDKGNEQQEPEFVDFKIEKKENKEFLTLTLKYPAYQPGDTLTLNDGLYFNDADTNYVNLLTATYAGGSSQAALQGENRSWTILLTEDQQEQQAGSDQADGSNTEQEPKPVTKPTSSWLSFFKLGMSHILTGYDHLLFLFALLLRKQTFKQYAMIVTSFTIAHSITLSLAVLGIMDLPSKFVESVIALSIIYVAVENIFKKEVNHRWGLTFVFGLIHGLGFANILQEMNLSKGNLASALVSFNIGIEVVQILIVLLLLPLLTYLHRLKDSSKYIKFGSIVIIFFGAYWLVERLFL
;
A
#
# COMPACT_ATOMS: atom_id res chain seq x y z
N MET A 1 -7.90 -51.09 8.87
CA MET A 1 -7.89 -50.11 7.78
C MET A 1 -7.95 -48.72 8.41
N PHE A 2 -6.81 -48.25 8.89
CA PHE A 2 -6.71 -47.01 9.70
C PHE A 2 -7.03 -45.77 8.85
N ASN A 3 -7.81 -44.90 9.44
CA ASN A 3 -8.51 -43.73 8.93
C ASN A 3 -7.56 -42.66 8.33
N LYS A 4 -7.07 -42.89 7.09
CA LYS A 4 -6.25 -41.90 6.32
C LYS A 4 -6.96 -40.58 6.09
N ARG A 5 -8.29 -40.49 6.27
CA ARG A 5 -9.05 -39.21 6.13
C ARG A 5 -8.90 -38.29 7.34
N GLY A 6 -8.81 -38.84 8.56
CA GLY A 6 -8.64 -38.03 9.77
C GLY A 6 -7.24 -37.43 9.91
N SER A 7 -6.21 -38.10 9.36
CA SER A 7 -4.83 -37.60 9.37
C SER A 7 -4.63 -36.37 8.47
N LYS A 8 -5.25 -36.37 7.28
CA LYS A 8 -5.18 -35.23 6.35
C LYS A 8 -5.93 -33.99 6.88
N LEU A 9 -7.05 -34.21 7.58
CA LEU A 9 -7.79 -33.12 8.20
C LEU A 9 -6.98 -32.44 9.33
N LYS A 10 -6.28 -33.25 10.14
CA LYS A 10 -5.37 -32.74 11.17
C LYS A 10 -4.22 -31.95 10.54
N LEU A 11 -3.67 -32.42 9.42
CA LEU A 11 -2.61 -31.72 8.70
C LEU A 11 -3.10 -30.39 8.14
N TYR A 12 -4.29 -30.31 7.54
CA TYR A 12 -4.85 -29.04 7.04
C TYR A 12 -5.27 -28.10 8.15
N PHE A 13 -5.74 -28.63 9.28
CA PHE A 13 -6.03 -27.81 10.46
C PHE A 13 -4.73 -27.29 11.09
N VAL A 14 -3.66 -28.07 11.08
CA VAL A 14 -2.33 -27.63 11.51
C VAL A 14 -1.77 -26.60 10.53
N ILE A 15 -1.90 -26.76 9.22
CA ILE A 15 -1.48 -25.79 8.23
C ILE A 15 -2.30 -24.48 8.36
N PHE A 16 -3.61 -24.58 8.60
CA PHE A 16 -4.46 -23.41 8.86
C PHE A 16 -4.15 -22.75 10.21
N ALA A 17 -3.86 -23.54 11.23
CA ALA A 17 -3.43 -23.04 12.53
C ALA A 17 -2.00 -22.44 12.47
N ILE A 18 -1.10 -23.01 11.68
CA ILE A 18 0.21 -22.44 11.38
C ILE A 18 0.03 -21.15 10.57
N PHE A 19 -0.84 -21.12 9.58
CA PHE A 19 -1.19 -19.92 8.83
C PHE A 19 -1.77 -18.82 9.74
N LEU A 20 -2.62 -19.17 10.72
CA LEU A 20 -3.10 -18.21 11.74
C LEU A 20 -2.02 -17.84 12.76
N TYR A 21 -1.07 -18.71 13.04
CA TYR A 21 0.02 -18.47 13.97
C TYR A 21 1.19 -17.71 13.35
N THR A 22 1.36 -17.80 12.03
CA THR A 22 2.28 -16.97 11.24
C THR A 22 1.72 -15.59 10.90
N PHE A 23 0.43 -15.32 11.23
CA PHE A 23 0.02 -13.93 11.39
C PHE A 23 0.79 -13.39 12.59
N PRO A 24 1.65 -12.38 12.38
CA PRO A 24 2.40 -11.79 13.47
C PRO A 24 1.44 -11.44 14.59
N SER A 25 1.89 -11.66 15.82
CA SER A 25 1.20 -11.22 17.03
C SER A 25 0.55 -9.87 16.73
N MET A 26 -0.70 -9.69 17.07
CA MET A 26 -1.44 -8.44 16.91
C MET A 26 -0.67 -7.30 17.61
N ALA A 27 0.50 -6.96 17.07
CA ALA A 27 1.01 -5.62 17.14
C ALA A 27 -0.11 -4.75 16.54
N ALA A 28 -0.49 -3.72 17.21
CA ALA A 28 -1.45 -2.75 16.72
C ALA A 28 -1.23 -2.63 15.21
N ALA A 29 -2.28 -2.93 14.41
CA ALA A 29 -2.16 -2.78 12.98
C ALA A 29 -1.97 -1.28 12.78
N HIS A 30 -0.70 -0.85 12.78
CA HIS A 30 -0.38 0.51 12.44
C HIS A 30 -0.99 0.74 11.06
N PRO A 31 -1.89 1.71 10.92
CA PRO A 31 -2.34 2.09 9.60
C PRO A 31 -1.09 2.35 8.78
N TYR A 32 -1.09 2.01 7.50
CA TYR A 32 0.01 2.22 6.57
C TYR A 32 0.84 3.44 6.97
N SER A 33 2.11 3.23 7.35
CA SER A 33 3.06 4.33 7.52
C SER A 33 3.40 4.81 6.12
N ALA A 34 2.90 5.98 5.76
CA ALA A 34 3.17 6.57 4.47
C ALA A 34 4.04 7.83 4.64
N SER A 35 5.03 7.95 3.79
CA SER A 35 5.73 9.21 3.57
C SER A 35 5.55 9.68 2.13
N PHE A 36 5.77 10.96 1.92
CA PHE A 36 5.63 11.62 0.62
C PHE A 36 6.92 12.37 0.35
N THR A 37 7.53 12.12 -0.80
CA THR A 37 8.69 12.87 -1.26
C THR A 37 8.32 13.64 -2.52
N THR A 38 8.48 14.95 -2.49
CA THR A 38 8.31 15.82 -3.66
C THR A 38 9.65 16.46 -4.00
N ILE A 39 10.14 16.25 -5.23
CA ILE A 39 11.37 16.84 -5.75
C ILE A 39 11.01 17.74 -6.93
N GLN A 40 11.41 19.00 -6.87
CA GLN A 40 11.23 19.96 -7.96
C GLN A 40 12.60 20.46 -8.42
N PHE A 41 13.01 20.00 -9.60
CA PHE A 41 14.25 20.45 -10.22
C PHE A 41 13.99 21.78 -10.95
N LEU A 42 14.41 22.88 -10.34
CA LEU A 42 14.31 24.24 -10.88
C LEU A 42 15.62 24.66 -11.54
N GLU A 43 15.62 25.81 -12.22
CA GLU A 43 16.80 26.29 -12.93
C GLU A 43 17.96 26.67 -11.99
N ASP A 44 17.64 27.23 -10.82
CA ASP A 44 18.65 27.79 -9.88
C ASP A 44 18.87 26.87 -8.65
N GLU A 45 17.92 26.01 -8.32
CA GLU A 45 17.96 25.14 -7.14
C GLU A 45 17.10 23.89 -7.34
N THR A 46 17.23 22.90 -6.47
CA THR A 46 16.32 21.78 -6.37
C THR A 46 15.60 21.81 -5.02
N SER A 47 14.29 21.99 -5.06
CA SER A 47 13.44 21.91 -3.88
C SER A 47 13.12 20.47 -3.56
N PHE A 48 13.27 20.09 -2.29
CA PHE A 48 12.98 18.75 -1.79
C PHE A 48 12.11 18.86 -0.55
N GLU A 49 10.93 18.26 -0.63
CA GLU A 49 9.99 18.17 0.49
C GLU A 49 9.78 16.69 0.85
N PHE A 50 9.96 16.37 2.13
CA PHE A 50 9.70 15.05 2.68
C PHE A 50 8.70 15.16 3.81
N SER A 51 7.54 14.53 3.65
CA SER A 51 6.47 14.51 4.65
C SER A 51 6.26 13.08 5.16
N ILE A 52 6.20 12.91 6.48
CA ILE A 52 5.98 11.62 7.13
C ILE A 52 4.97 11.78 8.27
N ASP A 53 4.17 10.75 8.53
CA ASP A 53 3.23 10.68 9.65
C ASP A 53 3.98 10.97 10.96
N ALA A 54 3.45 11.88 11.79
CA ALA A 54 4.08 12.31 13.04
C ALA A 54 4.28 11.15 14.04
N LEU A 55 3.34 10.20 14.10
CA LEU A 55 3.51 9.00 14.93
C LEU A 55 4.68 8.13 14.46
N SER A 56 4.90 8.06 13.14
CA SER A 56 6.06 7.33 12.58
C SER A 56 7.39 7.95 13.01
N ILE A 57 7.47 9.27 13.17
CA ILE A 57 8.66 9.93 13.70
C ILE A 57 8.88 9.57 15.18
N ILE A 58 7.82 9.60 16.00
CA ILE A 58 7.90 9.20 17.41
C ILE A 58 8.37 7.74 17.54
N GLU A 59 7.89 6.85 16.67
CA GLU A 59 8.32 5.45 16.67
C GLU A 59 9.79 5.26 16.24
N LEU A 60 10.26 6.06 15.29
CA LEU A 60 11.63 6.00 14.76
C LEU A 60 12.65 6.71 15.66
N GLN A 61 12.20 7.68 16.46
CA GLN A 61 13.01 8.52 17.34
C GLN A 61 12.32 8.61 18.72
N GLU A 62 12.56 7.60 19.57
CA GLU A 62 11.90 7.47 20.89
C GLU A 62 12.09 8.68 21.80
N ASP A 63 13.21 9.42 21.63
CA ASP A 63 13.56 10.57 22.49
C ASP A 63 12.88 11.89 22.03
N ILE A 64 12.18 11.91 20.88
CA ILE A 64 11.59 13.15 20.33
C ILE A 64 10.31 13.58 21.04
N ASP A 65 9.52 12.61 21.56
CA ASP A 65 8.33 12.87 22.38
C ASP A 65 8.74 13.08 23.83
N ILE A 66 9.26 14.28 24.13
CA ILE A 66 9.88 14.64 25.42
C ILE A 66 8.90 14.54 26.59
N ASN A 67 7.61 14.82 26.31
CA ASN A 67 6.58 14.82 27.35
C ASN A 67 5.77 13.50 27.41
N GLU A 68 6.11 12.52 26.57
CA GLU A 68 5.50 11.18 26.47
C GLU A 68 3.97 11.20 26.27
N ASN A 69 3.46 12.21 25.52
CA ASN A 69 2.03 12.35 25.26
C ASN A 69 1.57 11.70 23.93
N ASN A 70 2.50 11.14 23.14
CA ASN A 70 2.30 10.57 21.81
C ASN A 70 1.76 11.58 20.78
N ILE A 71 2.06 12.87 20.95
CA ILE A 71 1.74 13.94 20.02
C ILE A 71 3.04 14.70 19.73
N LEU A 72 3.44 14.75 18.49
CA LEU A 72 4.64 15.49 18.09
C LEU A 72 4.33 17.00 18.04
N GLU A 73 4.99 17.77 18.89
CA GLU A 73 4.79 19.22 19.00
C GLU A 73 5.98 19.99 18.38
N MET A 74 5.72 21.21 17.85
CA MET A 74 6.79 22.02 17.27
C MET A 74 7.90 22.39 18.27
N SER A 75 7.54 22.52 19.56
CA SER A 75 8.51 22.77 20.63
C SER A 75 9.53 21.64 20.80
N GLU A 76 9.10 20.39 20.63
CA GLU A 76 9.94 19.20 20.69
C GLU A 76 10.83 19.09 19.45
N ILE A 77 10.28 19.42 18.26
CA ILE A 77 11.05 19.48 17.02
C ILE A 77 12.12 20.56 17.09
N GLU A 78 11.82 21.75 17.65
CA GLU A 78 12.78 22.84 17.81
C GLU A 78 13.91 22.47 18.78
N GLU A 79 13.61 21.68 19.84
CA GLU A 79 14.61 21.22 20.81
C GLU A 79 15.54 20.15 20.21
N GLU A 80 15.00 19.21 19.40
CA GLU A 80 15.73 18.11 18.79
C GLU A 80 16.04 18.34 17.29
N GLN A 81 15.99 19.59 16.82
CA GLN A 81 16.09 19.95 15.40
C GLN A 81 17.32 19.37 14.73
N ASP A 82 18.50 19.58 15.29
CA ASP A 82 19.76 19.15 14.69
C ASP A 82 19.82 17.62 14.55
N HIS A 83 19.38 16.92 15.57
CA HIS A 83 19.33 15.45 15.59
C HIS A 83 18.34 14.91 14.55
N LEU A 84 17.18 15.54 14.43
CA LEU A 84 16.16 15.16 13.47
C LEU A 84 16.59 15.42 12.02
N ILE A 85 17.27 16.53 11.74
CA ILE A 85 17.86 16.82 10.42
C ILE A 85 18.90 15.76 10.08
N GLU A 86 19.83 15.48 10.99
CA GLU A 86 20.86 14.47 10.80
C GLU A 86 20.25 13.10 10.50
N PHE A 87 19.28 12.67 11.31
CA PHE A 87 18.59 11.40 11.12
C PHE A 87 17.93 11.32 9.74
N LEU A 88 17.10 12.29 9.36
CA LEU A 88 16.35 12.25 8.11
C LEU A 88 17.26 12.37 6.88
N THR A 89 18.29 13.22 6.90
CA THR A 89 19.22 13.39 5.77
C THR A 89 20.18 12.22 5.59
N HIS A 90 20.45 11.45 6.64
CA HIS A 90 21.24 10.21 6.54
C HIS A 90 20.38 8.98 6.21
N THR A 91 19.06 9.08 6.34
CA THR A 91 18.16 7.98 6.08
C THR A 91 17.48 8.10 4.72
N VAL A 92 17.09 9.33 4.32
CA VAL A 92 16.50 9.63 3.01
C VAL A 92 17.54 10.42 2.20
N ILE A 93 18.30 9.70 1.38
CA ILE A 93 19.52 10.18 0.75
C ILE A 93 19.29 10.48 -0.73
N LEU A 94 19.70 11.65 -1.19
CA LEU A 94 19.76 11.98 -2.61
C LEU A 94 21.21 11.91 -3.10
N ASP A 95 21.49 11.01 -4.05
CA ASP A 95 22.79 10.83 -4.67
C ASP A 95 22.82 11.42 -6.08
N LYS A 96 23.94 12.03 -6.47
CA LYS A 96 24.28 12.36 -7.86
C LYS A 96 25.34 11.37 -8.35
N GLY A 97 24.97 10.48 -9.23
CA GLY A 97 25.83 9.35 -9.59
C GLY A 97 26.02 8.42 -8.39
N ASN A 98 27.21 8.46 -7.76
CA ASN A 98 27.50 7.69 -6.54
C ASN A 98 27.95 8.59 -5.38
N GLU A 99 27.69 9.89 -5.46
CA GLU A 99 28.08 10.86 -4.47
C GLU A 99 26.85 11.40 -3.76
N GLN A 100 26.77 11.21 -2.45
CA GLN A 100 25.71 11.77 -1.62
C GLN A 100 25.75 13.29 -1.71
N GLN A 101 24.57 13.89 -1.90
CA GLN A 101 24.41 15.34 -1.96
C GLN A 101 24.05 15.85 -0.58
N GLU A 102 24.73 16.91 -0.14
CA GLU A 102 24.42 17.58 1.11
C GLU A 102 23.36 18.67 0.87
N PRO A 103 22.21 18.63 1.55
CA PRO A 103 21.20 19.65 1.43
C PRO A 103 21.45 20.84 2.36
N GLU A 104 20.86 21.97 2.01
CA GLU A 104 20.62 23.08 2.93
C GLU A 104 19.26 22.90 3.59
N PHE A 105 19.22 22.92 4.92
CA PHE A 105 17.96 22.89 5.68
C PHE A 105 17.20 24.20 5.51
N VAL A 106 15.89 24.13 5.28
CA VAL A 106 15.02 25.30 5.14
C VAL A 106 14.06 25.40 6.31
N ASP A 107 13.24 24.40 6.55
CA ASP A 107 12.16 24.46 7.54
C ASP A 107 11.61 23.10 7.92
N PHE A 108 11.01 23.02 9.12
CA PHE A 108 10.09 21.98 9.54
C PHE A 108 8.67 22.52 9.71
N LYS A 109 7.67 21.74 9.32
CA LYS A 109 6.26 22.08 9.53
C LYS A 109 5.49 20.86 9.99
N ILE A 110 4.58 21.05 10.96
CA ILE A 110 3.53 20.10 11.24
C ILE A 110 2.28 20.51 10.49
N GLU A 111 1.83 19.68 9.58
CA GLU A 111 0.62 19.90 8.80
C GLU A 111 -0.43 18.85 9.16
N LYS A 112 -1.63 19.31 9.49
CA LYS A 112 -2.76 18.40 9.70
C LYS A 112 -3.43 18.12 8.38
N LYS A 113 -3.30 16.88 7.91
CA LYS A 113 -3.99 16.38 6.72
C LYS A 113 -5.08 15.41 7.17
N GLU A 114 -6.34 15.80 7.01
CA GLU A 114 -7.52 15.08 7.52
C GLU A 114 -7.47 14.80 9.03
N ASN A 115 -7.22 13.55 9.43
CA ASN A 115 -7.16 13.11 10.82
C ASN A 115 -5.75 12.78 11.30
N LYS A 116 -4.73 12.96 10.45
CA LYS A 116 -3.33 12.68 10.77
C LYS A 116 -2.50 13.94 10.73
N GLU A 117 -1.49 13.99 11.58
CA GLU A 117 -0.48 15.03 11.58
C GLU A 117 0.76 14.51 10.85
N PHE A 118 1.30 15.32 9.96
CA PHE A 118 2.50 15.03 9.20
C PHE A 118 3.60 16.03 9.54
N LEU A 119 4.79 15.50 9.80
CA LEU A 119 5.99 16.32 9.81
C LEU A 119 6.50 16.46 8.39
N THR A 120 6.64 17.68 7.92
CA THR A 120 7.22 18.01 6.61
C THR A 120 8.56 18.69 6.80
N LEU A 121 9.61 18.08 6.26
CA LEU A 121 10.96 18.60 6.15
C LEU A 121 11.14 19.23 4.76
N THR A 122 11.56 20.48 4.71
CA THR A 122 11.92 21.17 3.47
C THR A 122 13.43 21.36 3.40
N LEU A 123 14.01 20.88 2.31
CA LEU A 123 15.44 20.97 2.01
C LEU A 123 15.67 21.63 0.64
N LYS A 124 16.85 22.21 0.46
CA LYS A 124 17.34 22.71 -0.82
C LYS A 124 18.62 22.00 -1.21
N TYR A 125 18.70 21.60 -2.47
CA TYR A 125 19.90 21.09 -3.10
C TYR A 125 20.35 22.02 -4.23
N PRO A 126 21.59 21.90 -4.70
CA PRO A 126 22.05 22.63 -5.87
C PRO A 126 21.18 22.37 -7.11
N ALA A 127 21.25 23.26 -8.09
CA ALA A 127 20.67 23.02 -9.41
C ALA A 127 21.40 21.87 -10.12
N TYR A 128 20.64 20.95 -10.70
CA TYR A 128 21.16 19.86 -11.51
C TYR A 128 20.93 20.11 -13.00
N GLN A 129 21.81 19.56 -13.82
CA GLN A 129 21.84 19.82 -15.25
C GLN A 129 21.34 18.64 -16.08
N PRO A 130 20.86 18.84 -17.31
CA PRO A 130 20.61 17.74 -18.24
C PRO A 130 21.84 16.83 -18.36
N GLY A 131 21.63 15.53 -18.27
CA GLY A 131 22.68 14.50 -18.23
C GLY A 131 23.05 14.03 -16.82
N ASP A 132 22.62 14.72 -15.77
CA ASP A 132 22.81 14.26 -14.40
C ASP A 132 21.88 13.08 -14.09
N THR A 133 22.43 12.08 -13.42
CA THR A 133 21.67 10.95 -12.90
C THR A 133 21.55 11.09 -11.40
N LEU A 134 20.33 11.17 -10.92
CA LEU A 134 20.00 11.30 -9.51
C LEU A 134 19.31 10.06 -8.99
N THR A 135 19.68 9.65 -7.79
CA THR A 135 19.08 8.47 -7.11
C THR A 135 18.64 8.88 -5.71
N LEU A 136 17.35 8.69 -5.43
CA LEU A 136 16.83 8.77 -4.07
C LEU A 136 16.87 7.36 -3.46
N ASN A 137 17.45 7.25 -2.27
CA ASN A 137 17.48 6.04 -1.45
C ASN A 137 16.71 6.32 -0.15
N ASP A 138 15.73 5.48 0.15
CA ASP A 138 14.91 5.56 1.36
C ASP A 138 15.26 4.41 2.30
N GLY A 139 15.93 4.73 3.40
CA GLY A 139 16.36 3.78 4.44
C GLY A 139 15.41 3.67 5.63
N LEU A 140 14.30 4.43 5.68
CA LEU A 140 13.34 4.35 6.78
C LEU A 140 12.75 2.94 6.87
N TYR A 141 12.66 2.39 8.07
CA TYR A 141 12.14 1.04 8.30
C TYR A 141 12.84 -0.09 7.51
N PHE A 142 14.09 0.13 7.04
CA PHE A 142 14.79 -0.85 6.20
C PHE A 142 15.01 -2.21 6.87
N ASN A 143 15.20 -2.20 8.19
CA ASN A 143 15.42 -3.41 8.98
C ASN A 143 14.13 -4.01 9.57
N ASP A 144 12.99 -3.39 9.35
CA ASP A 144 11.69 -3.84 9.85
C ASP A 144 10.85 -4.43 8.71
N ALA A 145 10.94 -5.74 8.56
CA ALA A 145 10.20 -6.49 7.53
C ALA A 145 8.68 -6.55 7.79
N ASP A 146 8.25 -6.22 9.01
CA ASP A 146 6.85 -6.30 9.42
C ASP A 146 6.12 -4.96 9.23
N THR A 147 6.85 -3.87 8.97
CA THR A 147 6.26 -2.54 8.76
C THR A 147 5.72 -2.37 7.34
N ASN A 148 4.45 -1.98 7.25
CA ASN A 148 3.79 -1.62 5.98
C ASN A 148 4.11 -0.17 5.61
N TYR A 149 5.38 0.14 5.42
CA TYR A 149 5.82 1.47 5.04
C TYR A 149 5.94 1.63 3.53
N VAL A 150 5.48 2.77 3.02
CA VAL A 150 5.65 3.19 1.63
C VAL A 150 6.03 4.65 1.56
N ASN A 151 7.05 4.98 0.76
CA ASN A 151 7.35 6.35 0.37
C ASN A 151 6.82 6.58 -1.05
N LEU A 152 5.91 7.53 -1.19
CA LEU A 152 5.31 7.94 -2.44
C LEU A 152 6.05 9.17 -2.98
N LEU A 153 6.81 8.95 -4.05
CA LEU A 153 7.69 9.96 -4.64
C LEU A 153 7.08 10.56 -5.91
N THR A 154 7.16 11.89 -5.99
CA THR A 154 6.91 12.67 -7.20
C THR A 154 8.08 13.58 -7.46
N ALA A 155 8.67 13.49 -8.65
CA ALA A 155 9.76 14.37 -9.10
C ALA A 155 9.35 15.10 -10.38
N THR A 156 9.61 16.40 -10.48
CA THR A 156 9.27 17.23 -11.63
C THR A 156 10.52 17.89 -12.19
N TYR A 157 10.68 17.81 -13.52
CA TYR A 157 11.78 18.42 -14.27
C TYR A 157 11.30 18.85 -15.66
N ALA A 158 11.62 20.08 -16.08
CA ALA A 158 11.34 20.60 -17.42
C ALA A 158 9.87 20.34 -17.91
N GLY A 159 8.89 20.43 -17.00
CA GLY A 159 7.48 20.21 -17.30
C GLY A 159 7.06 18.72 -17.36
N GLY A 160 8.01 17.79 -17.27
CA GLY A 160 7.74 16.35 -17.09
C GLY A 160 7.63 15.99 -15.61
N SER A 161 7.03 14.81 -15.31
CA SER A 161 7.00 14.29 -13.96
C SER A 161 7.30 12.79 -13.95
N SER A 162 8.06 12.35 -12.94
CA SER A 162 8.35 10.96 -12.64
C SER A 162 7.81 10.61 -11.27
N GLN A 163 7.28 9.39 -11.11
CA GLN A 163 6.65 8.97 -9.86
C GLN A 163 7.05 7.55 -9.53
N ALA A 164 7.15 7.26 -8.23
CA ALA A 164 7.45 5.94 -7.73
C ALA A 164 6.77 5.68 -6.39
N ALA A 165 6.54 4.40 -6.08
CA ALA A 165 6.23 3.93 -4.75
C ALA A 165 7.41 3.09 -4.26
N LEU A 166 8.10 3.56 -3.24
CA LEU A 166 9.26 2.90 -2.64
C LEU A 166 8.79 2.08 -1.44
N GLN A 167 8.87 0.75 -1.52
CA GLN A 167 8.37 -0.15 -0.48
C GLN A 167 9.11 -1.49 -0.49
N GLY A 168 9.11 -2.19 0.65
CA GLY A 168 9.76 -3.49 0.80
C GLY A 168 11.24 -3.44 0.43
N GLU A 169 11.69 -4.29 -0.49
CA GLU A 169 13.06 -4.29 -0.99
C GLU A 169 13.35 -3.21 -2.06
N ASN A 170 12.31 -2.56 -2.58
CA ASN A 170 12.42 -1.57 -3.64
C ASN A 170 12.41 -0.16 -3.05
N ARG A 171 13.55 0.26 -2.49
CA ARG A 171 13.71 1.49 -1.73
C ARG A 171 14.49 2.59 -2.46
N SER A 172 14.81 2.37 -3.75
CA SER A 172 15.58 3.33 -4.54
C SER A 172 14.81 3.74 -5.80
N TRP A 173 14.88 5.01 -6.12
CA TRP A 173 14.39 5.59 -7.36
C TRP A 173 15.49 6.36 -8.04
N THR A 174 15.62 6.19 -9.37
CA THR A 174 16.67 6.87 -10.17
C THR A 174 16.04 7.59 -11.35
N ILE A 175 16.50 8.79 -11.62
CA ILE A 175 16.14 9.60 -12.78
C ILE A 175 17.39 10.11 -13.51
N LEU A 176 17.33 10.06 -14.84
CA LEU A 176 18.26 10.80 -15.71
C LEU A 176 17.56 12.08 -16.17
N LEU A 177 18.11 13.24 -15.87
CA LEU A 177 17.57 14.51 -16.33
C LEU A 177 17.88 14.69 -17.83
N THR A 178 16.85 14.91 -18.65
CA THR A 178 16.98 15.10 -20.11
C THR A 178 16.19 16.32 -20.55
N GLU A 179 16.66 17.04 -21.58
CA GLU A 179 15.97 18.25 -22.09
C GLU A 179 14.58 17.95 -22.64
N ASP A 180 14.34 16.72 -23.12
CA ASP A 180 13.09 16.29 -23.76
C ASP A 180 12.30 15.28 -22.91
N GLN A 181 11.83 15.64 -21.73
CA GLN A 181 10.94 14.75 -20.96
C GLN A 181 9.48 14.74 -21.43
N GLN A 182 9.11 15.60 -22.38
CA GLN A 182 7.74 15.65 -22.93
C GLN A 182 7.37 14.45 -23.83
N GLU A 183 8.33 13.71 -24.42
CA GLU A 183 8.05 12.64 -25.40
C GLU A 183 8.15 11.20 -24.88
N GLN A 184 8.67 10.94 -23.68
CA GLN A 184 8.87 9.57 -23.21
C GLN A 184 7.63 8.86 -22.66
N GLN A 185 6.46 9.53 -22.60
CA GLN A 185 5.20 8.89 -22.15
C GLN A 185 4.41 8.17 -23.26
N ALA A 186 4.83 8.26 -24.53
CA ALA A 186 4.06 7.71 -25.66
C ALA A 186 4.70 6.51 -26.38
N GLY A 187 5.85 6.00 -25.95
CA GLY A 187 6.57 5.02 -26.77
C GLY A 187 7.36 3.96 -26.04
N SER A 188 6.70 3.03 -25.35
CA SER A 188 7.36 1.81 -24.88
C SER A 188 6.84 0.54 -25.56
N ASP A 189 6.66 0.60 -26.89
CA ASP A 189 6.47 -0.60 -27.74
C ASP A 189 7.24 -0.41 -29.05
N GLN A 190 8.55 -0.67 -29.01
CA GLN A 190 9.28 -1.24 -30.15
C GLN A 190 10.69 -1.63 -29.72
N ALA A 191 10.90 -2.95 -29.63
CA ALA A 191 12.23 -3.55 -29.68
C ALA A 191 12.78 -3.40 -31.09
N ASP A 192 13.95 -2.79 -31.23
CA ASP A 192 14.82 -3.16 -32.35
C ASP A 192 16.31 -3.12 -31.94
N GLY A 193 17.03 -4.17 -32.37
CA GLY A 193 18.34 -4.45 -31.92
C GLY A 193 19.40 -3.69 -32.71
N SER A 194 20.39 -3.19 -31.99
CA SER A 194 21.73 -2.93 -32.57
C SER A 194 22.80 -3.16 -31.51
N ASN A 195 23.63 -4.17 -31.74
CA ASN A 195 24.81 -4.51 -30.96
C ASN A 195 25.85 -3.38 -30.98
N THR A 196 26.28 -2.96 -29.80
CA THR A 196 27.66 -2.50 -29.60
C THR A 196 28.11 -2.90 -28.19
N GLU A 197 29.08 -3.78 -28.11
CA GLU A 197 29.73 -4.25 -26.90
C GLU A 197 30.42 -3.08 -26.19
N GLN A 198 29.98 -2.76 -24.98
CA GLN A 198 30.76 -2.11 -23.93
C GLN A 198 30.36 -2.74 -22.59
N GLU A 199 31.38 -3.07 -21.77
CA GLU A 199 31.25 -3.74 -20.48
C GLU A 199 30.26 -3.06 -19.55
N PRO A 200 29.41 -3.83 -18.83
CA PRO A 200 28.36 -3.26 -17.99
C PRO A 200 28.91 -2.88 -16.61
N LYS A 201 28.99 -1.58 -16.34
CA LYS A 201 28.81 -1.10 -14.94
C LYS A 201 27.35 -1.38 -14.55
N PRO A 202 27.05 -1.72 -13.28
CA PRO A 202 25.69 -1.99 -12.88
C PRO A 202 24.85 -0.70 -12.93
N VAL A 203 24.24 -0.47 -14.07
CA VAL A 203 23.18 0.54 -14.22
C VAL A 203 21.92 -0.09 -13.64
N THR A 204 21.55 0.31 -12.45
CA THR A 204 20.22 0.02 -11.93
C THR A 204 19.21 0.58 -12.94
N LYS A 205 18.46 -0.31 -13.61
CA LYS A 205 17.43 0.10 -14.56
C LYS A 205 16.46 1.01 -13.85
N PRO A 206 16.06 2.17 -14.44
CA PRO A 206 15.05 3.03 -13.84
C PRO A 206 13.81 2.20 -13.55
N THR A 207 13.36 2.22 -12.31
CA THR A 207 12.18 1.46 -11.89
C THR A 207 10.99 2.06 -12.63
N SER A 208 10.39 1.28 -13.54
CA SER A 208 9.24 1.77 -14.31
C SER A 208 8.10 2.09 -13.36
N SER A 209 7.57 3.30 -13.43
CA SER A 209 6.51 3.82 -12.55
C SER A 209 5.32 2.85 -12.44
N TRP A 210 4.87 2.26 -13.55
CA TRP A 210 3.74 1.34 -13.54
C TRP A 210 4.01 0.08 -12.70
N LEU A 211 5.25 -0.44 -12.70
CA LEU A 211 5.62 -1.62 -11.92
C LEU A 211 5.60 -1.34 -10.41
N SER A 212 5.99 -0.13 -10.00
CA SER A 212 5.92 0.30 -8.59
C SER A 212 4.46 0.32 -8.11
N PHE A 213 3.55 0.90 -8.88
CA PHE A 213 2.12 0.92 -8.54
C PHE A 213 1.46 -0.46 -8.63
N PHE A 214 1.89 -1.32 -9.56
CA PHE A 214 1.46 -2.70 -9.61
C PHE A 214 1.85 -3.46 -8.32
N LYS A 215 3.10 -3.32 -7.88
CA LYS A 215 3.58 -3.91 -6.62
C LYS A 215 2.84 -3.32 -5.42
N LEU A 216 2.58 -2.00 -5.43
CA LEU A 216 1.81 -1.33 -4.39
C LEU A 216 0.39 -1.92 -4.28
N GLY A 217 -0.30 -2.16 -5.41
CA GLY A 217 -1.60 -2.83 -5.43
C GLY A 217 -1.55 -4.27 -4.93
N MET A 218 -0.49 -5.01 -5.24
CA MET A 218 -0.27 -6.35 -4.69
C MET A 218 -0.08 -6.30 -3.18
N SER A 219 0.78 -5.41 -2.69
CA SER A 219 1.06 -5.23 -1.27
C SER A 219 -0.20 -4.82 -0.51
N HIS A 220 -0.97 -3.88 -1.05
CA HIS A 220 -2.22 -3.40 -0.47
C HIS A 220 -3.20 -4.53 -0.08
N ILE A 221 -3.35 -5.54 -0.93
CA ILE A 221 -4.19 -6.70 -0.60
C ILE A 221 -3.50 -7.66 0.37
N LEU A 222 -2.21 -7.89 0.22
CA LEU A 222 -1.48 -8.85 1.07
C LEU A 222 -1.33 -8.36 2.51
N THR A 223 -1.21 -7.05 2.70
CA THR A 223 -1.05 -6.42 4.02
C THR A 223 -2.37 -5.87 4.57
N GLY A 224 -3.37 -5.65 3.71
CA GLY A 224 -4.71 -5.24 4.12
C GLY A 224 -5.51 -6.38 4.75
N TYR A 225 -5.40 -6.55 6.08
CA TYR A 225 -6.09 -7.63 6.82
C TYR A 225 -7.61 -7.60 6.64
N ASP A 226 -8.20 -6.42 6.51
CA ASP A 226 -9.60 -6.23 6.19
C ASP A 226 -9.98 -6.80 4.82
N HIS A 227 -9.17 -6.53 3.79
CA HIS A 227 -9.34 -7.10 2.44
C HIS A 227 -9.22 -8.63 2.46
N LEU A 228 -8.22 -9.16 3.16
CA LEU A 228 -8.02 -10.60 3.29
C LEU A 228 -9.20 -11.26 4.02
N LEU A 229 -9.64 -10.70 5.15
CA LEU A 229 -10.79 -11.23 5.90
C LEU A 229 -12.09 -11.14 5.11
N PHE A 230 -12.31 -10.03 4.41
CA PHE A 230 -13.44 -9.87 3.51
C PHE A 230 -13.43 -10.92 2.41
N LEU A 231 -12.29 -11.11 1.74
CA LEU A 231 -12.12 -12.13 0.71
C LEU A 231 -12.35 -13.54 1.28
N PHE A 232 -11.77 -13.88 2.43
CA PHE A 232 -12.02 -15.18 3.09
C PHE A 232 -13.50 -15.38 3.40
N ALA A 233 -14.19 -14.35 3.91
CA ALA A 233 -15.63 -14.44 4.16
C ALA A 233 -16.41 -14.75 2.88
N LEU A 234 -16.05 -14.11 1.76
CA LEU A 234 -16.68 -14.36 0.47
C LEU A 234 -16.43 -15.77 -0.05
N LEU A 235 -15.23 -16.33 0.18
CA LEU A 235 -14.82 -17.64 -0.32
C LEU A 235 -15.37 -18.81 0.50
N LEU A 236 -15.78 -18.62 1.75
CA LEU A 236 -16.25 -19.69 2.62
C LEU A 236 -17.45 -20.47 2.06
N ARG A 237 -18.31 -19.83 1.27
CA ARG A 237 -19.46 -20.51 0.63
C ARG A 237 -19.08 -21.13 -0.69
N LYS A 238 -19.60 -22.35 -0.92
CA LYS A 238 -19.33 -23.11 -2.14
C LYS A 238 -19.85 -22.37 -3.37
N GLN A 239 -18.95 -22.13 -4.29
CA GLN A 239 -19.24 -21.52 -5.59
C GLN A 239 -18.38 -22.19 -6.68
N THR A 240 -18.69 -21.93 -7.94
CA THR A 240 -17.84 -22.31 -9.07
C THR A 240 -16.68 -21.33 -9.20
N PHE A 241 -15.60 -21.73 -9.83
CA PHE A 241 -14.47 -20.84 -10.12
C PHE A 241 -14.91 -19.56 -10.85
N LYS A 242 -15.82 -19.70 -11.84
CA LYS A 242 -16.38 -18.56 -12.56
C LYS A 242 -17.09 -17.57 -11.64
N GLN A 243 -17.83 -18.06 -10.64
CA GLN A 243 -18.50 -17.21 -9.66
C GLN A 243 -17.51 -16.52 -8.74
N TYR A 244 -16.46 -17.21 -8.28
CA TYR A 244 -15.39 -16.59 -7.50
C TYR A 244 -14.66 -15.50 -8.29
N ALA A 245 -14.28 -15.78 -9.54
CA ALA A 245 -13.67 -14.77 -10.41
C ALA A 245 -14.59 -13.55 -10.60
N MET A 246 -15.88 -13.78 -10.86
CA MET A 246 -16.86 -12.71 -11.03
C MET A 246 -17.03 -11.85 -9.76
N ILE A 247 -16.95 -12.46 -8.56
CA ILE A 247 -16.99 -11.76 -7.27
C ILE A 247 -15.76 -10.85 -7.14
N VAL A 248 -14.57 -11.38 -7.39
CA VAL A 248 -13.29 -10.66 -7.29
C VAL A 248 -13.25 -9.51 -8.29
N THR A 249 -13.49 -9.78 -9.57
CA THR A 249 -13.48 -8.73 -10.61
C THR A 249 -14.55 -7.66 -10.36
N SER A 250 -15.73 -8.04 -9.87
CA SER A 250 -16.78 -7.08 -9.50
C SER A 250 -16.33 -6.14 -8.37
N PHE A 251 -15.63 -6.67 -7.37
CA PHE A 251 -15.02 -5.89 -6.30
C PHE A 251 -13.96 -4.94 -6.85
N THR A 252 -13.00 -5.43 -7.66
CA THR A 252 -11.90 -4.61 -8.19
C THR A 252 -12.41 -3.50 -9.08
N ILE A 253 -13.41 -3.75 -9.93
CA ILE A 253 -14.02 -2.71 -10.77
C ILE A 253 -14.66 -1.61 -9.90
N ALA A 254 -15.45 -2.00 -8.91
CA ALA A 254 -16.11 -1.06 -8.01
C ALA A 254 -15.10 -0.24 -7.20
N HIS A 255 -14.09 -0.91 -6.65
CA HIS A 255 -12.97 -0.31 -5.95
C HIS A 255 -12.24 0.71 -6.84
N SER A 256 -11.94 0.34 -8.08
CA SER A 256 -11.26 1.22 -9.05
C SER A 256 -12.06 2.48 -9.34
N ILE A 257 -13.40 2.37 -9.47
CA ILE A 257 -14.28 3.52 -9.74
C ILE A 257 -14.18 4.52 -8.59
N THR A 258 -14.42 4.09 -7.36
CA THR A 258 -14.44 5.02 -6.22
C THR A 258 -13.06 5.52 -5.85
N LEU A 259 -12.03 4.69 -5.93
CA LEU A 259 -10.65 5.14 -5.77
C LEU A 259 -10.31 6.24 -6.77
N SER A 260 -10.69 6.08 -8.06
CA SER A 260 -10.44 7.10 -9.08
C SER A 260 -11.23 8.39 -8.81
N LEU A 261 -12.50 8.28 -8.41
CA LEU A 261 -13.32 9.46 -8.08
C LEU A 261 -12.79 10.21 -6.87
N ALA A 262 -12.32 9.48 -5.87
CA ALA A 262 -11.76 10.07 -4.68
C ALA A 262 -10.40 10.73 -4.96
N VAL A 263 -9.47 10.07 -5.64
CA VAL A 263 -8.17 10.67 -6.00
C VAL A 263 -8.32 11.91 -6.90
N LEU A 264 -9.38 11.99 -7.70
CA LEU A 264 -9.71 13.19 -8.47
C LEU A 264 -10.39 14.31 -7.65
N GLY A 265 -10.57 14.11 -6.34
CA GLY A 265 -11.23 15.09 -5.45
C GLY A 265 -12.73 15.24 -5.70
N ILE A 266 -13.37 14.29 -6.44
CA ILE A 266 -14.82 14.34 -6.75
C ILE A 266 -15.64 13.77 -5.58
N MET A 267 -15.05 12.83 -4.83
CA MET A 267 -15.69 12.18 -3.69
C MET A 267 -14.72 12.19 -2.50
N ASP A 268 -15.17 12.74 -1.39
CA ASP A 268 -14.44 12.79 -0.13
C ASP A 268 -15.38 12.35 1.00
N LEU A 269 -14.96 11.36 1.78
CA LEU A 269 -15.68 10.87 2.94
C LEU A 269 -14.71 10.71 4.10
N PRO A 270 -15.14 11.02 5.36
CA PRO A 270 -14.30 10.87 6.53
C PRO A 270 -13.75 9.45 6.67
N SER A 271 -12.43 9.29 6.85
CA SER A 271 -11.75 7.98 6.95
C SER A 271 -12.37 7.08 8.01
N LYS A 272 -12.68 7.61 9.21
CA LYS A 272 -13.36 6.85 10.28
C LYS A 272 -14.70 6.24 9.83
N PHE A 273 -15.46 6.96 9.01
CA PHE A 273 -16.73 6.44 8.47
C PHE A 273 -16.48 5.32 7.48
N VAL A 274 -15.57 5.53 6.51
CA VAL A 274 -15.24 4.55 5.49
C VAL A 274 -14.73 3.25 6.12
N GLU A 275 -13.77 3.35 7.02
CA GLU A 275 -13.17 2.21 7.71
C GLU A 275 -14.18 1.44 8.57
N SER A 276 -15.08 2.16 9.26
CA SER A 276 -16.16 1.53 10.02
C SER A 276 -17.12 0.74 9.13
N VAL A 277 -17.46 1.27 7.95
CA VAL A 277 -18.33 0.58 6.99
C VAL A 277 -17.60 -0.60 6.34
N ILE A 278 -16.27 -0.51 6.11
CA ILE A 278 -15.44 -1.64 5.68
C ILE A 278 -15.53 -2.78 6.72
N ALA A 279 -15.29 -2.50 8.00
CA ALA A 279 -15.40 -3.50 9.06
C ALA A 279 -16.81 -4.11 9.14
N LEU A 280 -17.84 -3.28 9.02
CA LEU A 280 -19.24 -3.72 9.01
C LEU A 280 -19.53 -4.65 7.81
N SER A 281 -18.93 -4.39 6.63
CA SER A 281 -19.10 -5.23 5.44
C SER A 281 -18.55 -6.65 5.64
N ILE A 282 -17.42 -6.79 6.34
CA ILE A 282 -16.82 -8.07 6.72
C ILE A 282 -17.77 -8.85 7.62
N ILE A 283 -18.30 -8.19 8.67
CA ILE A 283 -19.29 -8.79 9.59
C ILE A 283 -20.53 -9.22 8.82
N TYR A 284 -21.05 -8.39 7.94
CA TYR A 284 -22.26 -8.69 7.16
C TYR A 284 -22.10 -9.96 6.34
N VAL A 285 -21.00 -10.10 5.57
CA VAL A 285 -20.74 -11.28 4.75
C VAL A 285 -20.57 -12.53 5.61
N ALA A 286 -19.91 -12.43 6.75
CA ALA A 286 -19.72 -13.54 7.67
C ALA A 286 -21.05 -13.98 8.32
N VAL A 287 -21.92 -13.03 8.69
CA VAL A 287 -23.29 -13.31 9.19
C VAL A 287 -24.11 -13.97 8.10
N GLU A 288 -24.08 -13.48 6.87
CA GLU A 288 -24.78 -14.10 5.74
C GLU A 288 -24.36 -15.56 5.55
N ASN A 289 -23.07 -15.89 5.74
CA ASN A 289 -22.56 -17.25 5.69
C ASN A 289 -23.16 -18.16 6.78
N ILE A 290 -23.54 -17.65 7.94
CA ILE A 290 -24.16 -18.43 9.00
C ILE A 290 -25.60 -18.78 8.65
N PHE A 291 -26.36 -17.82 8.13
CA PHE A 291 -27.81 -17.97 7.94
C PHE A 291 -28.19 -18.50 6.55
N LYS A 292 -27.48 -18.12 5.50
CA LYS A 292 -27.82 -18.54 4.14
C LYS A 292 -26.98 -19.75 3.71
N LYS A 293 -27.63 -20.82 3.22
CA LYS A 293 -26.94 -22.00 2.68
C LYS A 293 -26.45 -21.77 1.24
N GLU A 294 -27.20 -21.03 0.46
CA GLU A 294 -26.90 -20.69 -0.92
C GLU A 294 -26.88 -19.17 -1.07
N VAL A 295 -25.93 -18.66 -1.82
CA VAL A 295 -25.70 -17.22 -2.01
C VAL A 295 -25.70 -16.95 -3.50
N ASN A 296 -26.83 -16.49 -3.99
CA ASN A 296 -26.99 -16.10 -5.39
C ASN A 296 -26.65 -14.61 -5.55
N HIS A 297 -26.08 -14.26 -6.72
CA HIS A 297 -25.78 -12.88 -7.08
C HIS A 297 -24.83 -12.14 -6.12
N ARG A 298 -23.91 -12.87 -5.49
CA ARG A 298 -22.92 -12.29 -4.54
C ARG A 298 -22.06 -11.22 -5.16
N TRP A 299 -21.83 -11.29 -6.46
CA TRP A 299 -21.10 -10.28 -7.21
C TRP A 299 -21.70 -8.87 -7.08
N GLY A 300 -23.03 -8.76 -7.03
CA GLY A 300 -23.69 -7.45 -6.85
C GLY A 300 -23.47 -6.86 -5.46
N LEU A 301 -23.54 -7.69 -4.42
CA LEU A 301 -23.20 -7.31 -3.04
C LEU A 301 -21.74 -6.88 -2.95
N THR A 302 -20.85 -7.64 -3.58
CA THR A 302 -19.42 -7.37 -3.57
C THR A 302 -19.08 -6.10 -4.33
N PHE A 303 -19.84 -5.79 -5.41
CA PHE A 303 -19.73 -4.50 -6.09
C PHE A 303 -20.03 -3.33 -5.15
N VAL A 304 -21.15 -3.38 -4.41
CA VAL A 304 -21.51 -2.32 -3.45
C VAL A 304 -20.44 -2.14 -2.39
N PHE A 305 -19.93 -3.22 -1.83
CA PHE A 305 -18.86 -3.12 -0.84
C PHE A 305 -17.52 -2.68 -1.44
N GLY A 306 -17.22 -3.08 -2.69
CA GLY A 306 -16.05 -2.60 -3.42
C GLY A 306 -16.04 -1.08 -3.61
N LEU A 307 -17.22 -0.47 -3.85
CA LEU A 307 -17.34 1.00 -3.90
C LEU A 307 -16.90 1.67 -2.59
N ILE A 308 -17.15 1.05 -1.45
CA ILE A 308 -16.76 1.62 -0.15
C ILE A 308 -15.28 1.39 0.11
N HIS A 309 -14.79 0.17 -0.16
CA HIS A 309 -13.38 -0.16 0.05
C HIS A 309 -12.42 0.70 -0.80
N GLY A 310 -12.82 1.11 -2.00
CA GLY A 310 -12.02 1.98 -2.85
C GLY A 310 -11.75 3.37 -2.27
N LEU A 311 -12.57 3.82 -1.32
CA LEU A 311 -12.34 5.09 -0.62
C LEU A 311 -11.29 4.97 0.49
N GLY A 312 -11.04 3.77 1.01
CA GLY A 312 -10.14 3.57 2.16
C GLY A 312 -8.65 3.80 1.86
N PHE A 313 -8.24 3.83 0.58
CA PHE A 313 -6.85 4.06 0.18
C PHE A 313 -6.67 5.37 -0.63
N ALA A 314 -7.74 6.11 -0.86
CA ALA A 314 -7.74 7.25 -1.74
C ALA A 314 -6.84 8.39 -1.25
N ASN A 315 -6.87 8.67 0.05
CA ASN A 315 -6.16 9.78 0.68
C ASN A 315 -4.63 9.67 0.47
N ILE A 316 -4.09 8.46 0.59
CA ILE A 316 -2.66 8.19 0.37
C ILE A 316 -2.25 8.55 -1.06
N LEU A 317 -3.09 8.26 -2.06
CA LEU A 317 -2.79 8.57 -3.46
C LEU A 317 -3.07 10.04 -3.84
N GLN A 318 -3.99 10.72 -3.15
CA GLN A 318 -4.28 12.15 -3.37
C GLN A 318 -3.07 13.03 -3.05
N GLU A 319 -2.35 12.72 -1.97
CA GLU A 319 -1.18 13.48 -1.52
C GLU A 319 -0.02 13.48 -2.53
N MET A 320 -0.01 12.56 -3.49
CA MET A 320 1.04 12.49 -4.51
C MET A 320 0.99 13.60 -5.56
N ASN A 321 -0.06 14.42 -5.60
CA ASN A 321 -0.24 15.47 -6.62
C ASN A 321 0.05 15.01 -8.06
N LEU A 322 -0.45 13.82 -8.43
CA LEU A 322 -0.16 13.18 -9.71
C LEU A 322 -0.68 13.99 -10.90
N SER A 323 0.11 14.13 -11.96
CA SER A 323 -0.41 14.63 -13.23
C SER A 323 -1.50 13.68 -13.77
N LYS A 324 -2.52 14.23 -14.44
CA LYS A 324 -3.69 13.43 -14.88
C LYS A 324 -3.32 12.20 -15.71
N GLY A 325 -2.28 12.27 -16.55
CA GLY A 325 -1.83 11.14 -17.37
C GLY A 325 -1.19 10.04 -16.51
N ASN A 326 -0.33 10.41 -15.62
CA ASN A 326 0.36 9.50 -14.73
C ASN A 326 -0.59 8.88 -13.70
N LEU A 327 -1.57 9.65 -13.23
CA LEU A 327 -2.62 9.17 -12.35
C LEU A 327 -3.40 8.00 -12.96
N ALA A 328 -3.82 8.12 -14.22
CA ALA A 328 -4.55 7.04 -14.91
C ALA A 328 -3.69 5.74 -14.98
N SER A 329 -2.42 5.87 -15.37
CA SER A 329 -1.48 4.75 -15.43
C SER A 329 -1.26 4.11 -14.04
N ALA A 330 -1.05 4.92 -13.01
CA ALA A 330 -0.86 4.47 -11.64
C ALA A 330 -2.08 3.70 -11.12
N LEU A 331 -3.29 4.27 -11.29
CA LEU A 331 -4.53 3.65 -10.85
C LEU A 331 -4.83 2.33 -11.57
N VAL A 332 -4.64 2.27 -12.88
CA VAL A 332 -4.82 1.03 -13.66
C VAL A 332 -3.85 -0.04 -13.18
N SER A 333 -2.58 0.31 -13.07
CA SER A 333 -1.52 -0.60 -12.63
C SER A 333 -1.76 -1.13 -11.21
N PHE A 334 -2.12 -0.24 -10.28
CA PHE A 334 -2.47 -0.58 -8.91
C PHE A 334 -3.65 -1.58 -8.84
N ASN A 335 -4.74 -1.31 -9.57
CA ASN A 335 -5.91 -2.18 -9.58
C ASN A 335 -5.66 -3.53 -10.26
N ILE A 336 -4.79 -3.59 -11.28
CA ILE A 336 -4.33 -4.88 -11.85
C ILE A 336 -3.56 -5.67 -10.78
N GLY A 337 -2.70 -5.01 -10.00
CA GLY A 337 -1.99 -5.64 -8.88
C GLY A 337 -2.94 -6.26 -7.85
N ILE A 338 -3.99 -5.53 -7.46
CA ILE A 338 -5.07 -6.02 -6.59
C ILE A 338 -5.70 -7.30 -7.16
N GLU A 339 -6.16 -7.26 -8.40
CA GLU A 339 -6.88 -8.36 -9.04
C GLU A 339 -6.02 -9.62 -9.17
N VAL A 340 -4.75 -9.46 -9.56
CA VAL A 340 -3.80 -10.58 -9.67
C VAL A 340 -3.65 -11.30 -8.33
N VAL A 341 -3.43 -10.58 -7.24
CA VAL A 341 -3.29 -11.21 -5.91
C VAL A 341 -4.58 -11.89 -5.48
N GLN A 342 -5.73 -11.26 -5.66
CA GLN A 342 -7.01 -11.85 -5.29
C GLN A 342 -7.29 -13.15 -6.07
N ILE A 343 -7.01 -13.17 -7.37
CA ILE A 343 -7.14 -14.38 -8.19
C ILE A 343 -6.18 -15.47 -7.72
N LEU A 344 -4.92 -15.13 -7.40
CA LEU A 344 -3.94 -16.07 -6.87
C LEU A 344 -4.40 -16.67 -5.53
N ILE A 345 -4.93 -15.86 -4.63
CA ILE A 345 -5.51 -16.34 -3.35
C ILE A 345 -6.67 -17.29 -3.61
N VAL A 346 -7.58 -16.96 -4.53
CA VAL A 346 -8.69 -17.84 -4.91
C VAL A 346 -8.17 -19.17 -5.43
N LEU A 347 -7.21 -19.17 -6.35
CA LEU A 347 -6.62 -20.38 -6.93
C LEU A 347 -5.93 -21.24 -5.86
N LEU A 348 -5.20 -20.62 -4.93
CA LEU A 348 -4.53 -21.31 -3.82
C LEU A 348 -5.54 -21.95 -2.85
N LEU A 349 -6.63 -21.25 -2.53
CA LEU A 349 -7.62 -21.70 -1.56
C LEU A 349 -8.65 -22.65 -2.16
N LEU A 350 -8.87 -22.64 -3.47
CA LEU A 350 -9.92 -23.44 -4.13
C LEU A 350 -9.82 -24.95 -3.83
N PRO A 351 -8.65 -25.61 -3.85
CA PRO A 351 -8.53 -27.03 -3.48
C PRO A 351 -8.94 -27.30 -2.04
N LEU A 352 -8.52 -26.41 -1.12
CA LEU A 352 -8.83 -26.50 0.31
C LEU A 352 -10.33 -26.33 0.55
N LEU A 353 -10.95 -25.31 -0.05
CA LEU A 353 -12.40 -25.06 0.03
C LEU A 353 -13.20 -26.19 -0.58
N THR A 354 -12.78 -26.75 -1.73
CA THR A 354 -13.43 -27.89 -2.37
C THR A 354 -13.38 -29.12 -1.46
N TYR A 355 -12.25 -29.34 -0.78
CA TYR A 355 -12.13 -30.41 0.21
C TYR A 355 -13.04 -30.17 1.42
N LEU A 356 -13.05 -28.96 1.98
CA LEU A 356 -13.90 -28.55 3.09
C LEU A 356 -15.39 -28.83 2.80
N HIS A 357 -15.84 -28.46 1.61
CA HIS A 357 -17.25 -28.66 1.21
C HIS A 357 -17.65 -30.13 0.98
N ARG A 358 -16.67 -31.02 0.83
CA ARG A 358 -16.92 -32.50 0.74
C ARG A 358 -17.04 -33.18 2.10
N LEU A 359 -16.70 -32.48 3.20
CA LEU A 359 -16.80 -33.03 4.54
C LEU A 359 -18.27 -33.11 5.00
N LYS A 360 -18.59 -34.17 5.76
CA LYS A 360 -19.95 -34.41 6.30
C LYS A 360 -20.43 -33.22 7.17
N ASP A 361 -19.52 -32.58 7.90
CA ASP A 361 -19.79 -31.48 8.83
C ASP A 361 -19.39 -30.11 8.25
N SER A 362 -19.31 -29.93 6.92
CA SER A 362 -18.87 -28.72 6.26
C SER A 362 -19.57 -27.43 6.79
N SER A 363 -20.88 -27.56 7.07
CA SER A 363 -21.67 -26.45 7.63
C SER A 363 -21.15 -25.96 9.00
N LYS A 364 -20.64 -26.89 9.84
CA LYS A 364 -20.08 -26.51 11.15
C LYS A 364 -18.76 -25.73 10.99
N TYR A 365 -17.90 -26.16 10.07
CA TYR A 365 -16.63 -25.47 9.79
C TYR A 365 -16.85 -24.10 9.18
N ILE A 366 -17.81 -23.96 8.26
CA ILE A 366 -18.19 -22.66 7.69
C ILE A 366 -18.71 -21.73 8.79
N LYS A 367 -19.61 -22.22 9.68
CA LYS A 367 -20.11 -21.42 10.80
C LYS A 367 -18.99 -20.99 11.75
N PHE A 368 -18.08 -21.90 12.10
CA PHE A 368 -16.96 -21.61 12.96
C PHE A 368 -16.04 -20.54 12.33
N GLY A 369 -15.63 -20.72 11.07
CA GLY A 369 -14.84 -19.71 10.35
C GLY A 369 -15.55 -18.36 10.27
N SER A 370 -16.86 -18.34 10.03
CA SER A 370 -17.65 -17.10 10.01
C SER A 370 -17.69 -16.41 11.40
N ILE A 371 -17.79 -17.18 12.48
CA ILE A 371 -17.78 -16.61 13.86
C ILE A 371 -16.41 -15.97 14.14
N VAL A 372 -15.30 -16.62 13.73
CA VAL A 372 -13.95 -16.06 13.88
C VAL A 372 -13.83 -14.73 13.10
N ILE A 373 -14.33 -14.70 11.86
CA ILE A 373 -14.33 -13.47 11.04
C ILE A 373 -15.17 -12.37 11.69
N ILE A 374 -16.35 -12.70 12.24
CA ILE A 374 -17.19 -11.74 12.96
C ILE A 374 -16.44 -11.15 14.16
N PHE A 375 -15.71 -12.00 14.90
CA PHE A 375 -14.95 -11.54 16.07
C PHE A 375 -13.89 -10.48 15.69
N PHE A 376 -13.08 -10.75 14.66
CA PHE A 376 -12.09 -9.80 14.17
C PHE A 376 -12.72 -8.55 13.55
N GLY A 377 -13.78 -8.71 12.76
CA GLY A 377 -14.49 -7.57 12.19
C GLY A 377 -15.15 -6.68 13.26
N ALA A 378 -15.67 -7.27 14.34
CA ALA A 378 -16.24 -6.53 15.45
C ALA A 378 -15.16 -5.81 16.27
N TYR A 379 -14.01 -6.46 16.48
CA TYR A 379 -12.85 -5.83 17.12
C TYR A 379 -12.43 -4.57 16.37
N TRP A 380 -12.19 -4.67 15.06
CA TRP A 380 -11.83 -3.50 14.24
C TRP A 380 -12.94 -2.44 14.14
N LEU A 381 -14.20 -2.85 14.11
CA LEU A 381 -15.30 -1.88 14.13
C LEU A 381 -15.30 -1.04 15.42
N VAL A 382 -15.05 -1.68 16.56
CA VAL A 382 -14.96 -0.98 17.86
C VAL A 382 -13.73 -0.06 17.88
N GLU A 383 -12.57 -0.55 17.44
CA GLU A 383 -11.34 0.22 17.35
C GLU A 383 -11.55 1.51 16.54
N ARG A 384 -12.13 1.40 15.34
CA ARG A 384 -12.34 2.55 14.44
C ARG A 384 -13.45 3.51 14.85
N LEU A 385 -14.37 3.08 15.68
CA LEU A 385 -15.43 3.97 16.19
C LEU A 385 -15.01 4.73 17.44
N PHE A 386 -14.16 4.15 18.29
CA PHE A 386 -13.90 4.66 19.63
C PHE A 386 -12.44 5.06 19.88
N LEU A 387 -11.51 4.59 19.04
CA LEU A 387 -10.09 4.96 19.05
C LEU A 387 -9.75 5.77 17.79
#